data_e9bc26f1d0ac0d9ef19f88203ef5f911
#
_entry.id   e9bc26f1d0ac0d9ef19f88203ef5f911
#
_cell.length_a   1.000
_cell.length_b   1.000
_cell.length_c   1.000
_cell.angle_alpha   90.00
_cell.angle_beta   90.00
_cell.angle_gamma   90.00
#
_symmetry.space_group_name_H-M   'P 1'
#
loop_
_entity.id
_entity.type
_entity.pdbx_description
1 polymer ?
#
loop_
_entity_poly.entity_id
_entity_poly.type
_entity_poly.pdbx_seq_one_letter_code
_entity_poly.pdbx_strand_id
1 'polypeptide(L)'
;VLMKAESLQRAGAFKFRGAYNRISRLTDEEKSRGVVAFSSGNHAQGVAAAAAMVGTPAIIVMPSDSPKVKVEGVIGFGGEVRFYDRWTESREAIGAAIAAERGSILVPPFDDPFIIEGQGTTALEMLDQADAPFDQLLCGASGGGLMAGINLVMAERSPATKVFVVEPEAFDDTARSLAAGERVGHPKGAPSICDALM
;
A
#
# COMPACT_ATOMS: atom_id res chain seq x y z
N VAL A 1 25.75 3.24 5.70
CA VAL A 1 24.30 3.42 5.41
C VAL A 1 23.91 2.39 4.36
N LEU A 2 22.86 1.61 4.62
CA LEU A 2 22.24 0.66 3.68
C LEU A 2 20.89 1.21 3.24
N MET A 3 20.48 0.88 2.00
CA MET A 3 19.20 1.28 1.46
C MET A 3 18.46 0.06 0.91
N LYS A 4 17.25 -0.20 1.40
CA LYS A 4 16.34 -1.19 0.82
C LYS A 4 15.56 -0.55 -0.32
N ALA A 5 15.96 -0.83 -1.56
CA ALA A 5 15.44 -0.20 -2.77
C ALA A 5 14.11 -0.84 -3.21
N GLU A 6 13.00 -0.52 -2.53
CA GLU A 6 11.67 -1.02 -2.89
C GLU A 6 11.14 -0.51 -4.26
N SER A 7 11.81 0.46 -4.86
CA SER A 7 11.59 0.82 -6.28
C SER A 7 11.97 -0.29 -7.27
N LEU A 8 12.78 -1.26 -6.84
CA LEU A 8 13.15 -2.44 -7.63
C LEU A 8 12.24 -3.64 -7.37
N GLN A 9 11.28 -3.52 -6.44
CA GLN A 9 10.29 -4.54 -6.18
C GLN A 9 9.33 -4.66 -7.38
N ARG A 10 8.66 -5.82 -7.52
CA ARG A 10 7.61 -6.03 -8.53
C ARG A 10 6.58 -4.89 -8.48
N ALA A 11 6.14 -4.42 -9.62
CA ALA A 11 5.31 -3.23 -9.79
C ALA A 11 5.96 -1.92 -9.26
N GLY A 12 7.29 -1.89 -9.10
CA GLY A 12 8.05 -0.69 -8.76
C GLY A 12 7.85 -0.14 -7.36
N ALA A 13 7.28 -0.91 -6.42
CA ALA A 13 7.03 -0.42 -5.06
C ALA A 13 6.71 -1.53 -4.05
N PHE A 14 6.97 -1.26 -2.78
CA PHE A 14 6.66 -2.14 -1.65
C PHE A 14 5.18 -2.61 -1.60
N LYS A 15 4.26 -1.86 -2.21
CA LYS A 15 2.81 -2.15 -2.19
C LYS A 15 2.47 -3.55 -2.69
N PHE A 16 3.27 -4.10 -3.59
CA PHE A 16 3.12 -5.47 -4.07
C PHE A 16 3.17 -6.50 -2.93
N ARG A 17 4.03 -6.33 -1.93
CA ARG A 17 4.20 -7.27 -0.80
C ARG A 17 2.90 -7.50 -0.05
N GLY A 18 2.26 -6.42 0.42
CA GLY A 18 0.99 -6.50 1.12
C GLY A 18 -0.15 -7.00 0.22
N ALA A 19 -0.22 -6.50 -1.01
CA ALA A 19 -1.22 -6.94 -1.97
C ALA A 19 -1.11 -8.45 -2.24
N TYR A 20 0.09 -8.94 -2.48
CA TYR A 20 0.31 -10.37 -2.70
C TYR A 20 -0.03 -11.20 -1.46
N ASN A 21 0.42 -10.80 -0.27
CA ASN A 21 0.11 -11.51 0.97
C ASN A 21 -1.40 -11.59 1.23
N ARG A 22 -2.12 -10.50 0.96
CA ARG A 22 -3.58 -10.44 1.12
C ARG A 22 -4.31 -11.32 0.10
N ILE A 23 -3.93 -11.23 -1.18
CA ILE A 23 -4.65 -11.88 -2.28
C ILE A 23 -4.31 -13.37 -2.36
N SER A 24 -3.08 -13.77 -2.06
CA SER A 24 -2.68 -15.19 -2.07
C SER A 24 -3.42 -16.05 -1.03
N ARG A 25 -3.93 -15.42 0.04
CA ARG A 25 -4.69 -16.09 1.12
C ARG A 25 -6.19 -16.25 0.82
N LEU A 26 -6.67 -15.71 -0.29
CA LEU A 26 -8.07 -15.87 -0.68
C LEU A 26 -8.38 -17.34 -0.98
N THR A 27 -9.56 -17.77 -0.59
CA THR A 27 -10.09 -19.09 -0.99
C THR A 27 -10.33 -19.13 -2.49
N ASP A 28 -10.47 -20.30 -3.07
CA ASP A 28 -10.73 -20.45 -4.51
C ASP A 28 -12.07 -19.80 -4.92
N GLU A 29 -13.06 -19.84 -4.03
CA GLU A 29 -14.33 -19.15 -4.23
C GLU A 29 -14.16 -17.62 -4.25
N GLU A 30 -13.40 -17.05 -3.31
CA GLU A 30 -13.09 -15.61 -3.28
C GLU A 30 -12.27 -15.19 -4.50
N LYS A 31 -11.27 -15.99 -4.92
CA LYS A 31 -10.50 -15.75 -6.14
C LYS A 31 -11.37 -15.74 -7.39
N SER A 32 -12.37 -16.61 -7.47
CA SER A 32 -13.29 -16.64 -8.63
C SER A 32 -14.12 -15.36 -8.75
N ARG A 33 -14.44 -14.71 -7.63
CA ARG A 33 -15.18 -13.43 -7.59
C ARG A 33 -14.28 -12.21 -7.83
N GLY A 34 -12.97 -12.40 -7.69
CA GLY A 34 -11.99 -11.35 -7.93
C GLY A 34 -11.79 -10.38 -6.78
N VAL A 35 -10.93 -9.40 -7.03
CA VAL A 35 -10.62 -8.34 -6.07
C VAL A 35 -10.94 -6.97 -6.62
N VAL A 36 -11.22 -6.02 -5.74
CA VAL A 36 -11.39 -4.61 -6.10
C VAL A 36 -10.48 -3.76 -5.21
N ALA A 37 -9.85 -2.75 -5.79
CA ALA A 37 -9.07 -1.75 -5.07
C ALA A 37 -9.33 -0.35 -5.64
N PHE A 38 -9.07 0.68 -4.84
CA PHE A 38 -9.10 2.07 -5.29
C PHE A 38 -7.76 2.73 -5.02
N SER A 39 -7.10 3.18 -6.07
CA SER A 39 -5.81 3.90 -5.98
C SER A 39 -5.43 4.46 -7.34
N SER A 40 -4.78 5.61 -7.37
CA SER A 40 -4.18 6.19 -8.57
C SER A 40 -2.70 5.83 -8.76
N GLY A 41 -2.09 5.04 -7.86
CA GLY A 41 -0.63 4.86 -7.81
C GLY A 41 -0.16 3.44 -7.57
N ASN A 42 0.86 3.31 -6.75
CA ASN A 42 1.59 2.05 -6.52
C ASN A 42 0.72 0.91 -5.98
N HIS A 43 -0.30 1.21 -5.18
CA HIS A 43 -1.21 0.18 -4.68
C HIS A 43 -2.06 -0.42 -5.82
N ALA A 44 -2.53 0.41 -6.75
CA ALA A 44 -3.25 -0.03 -7.95
C ALA A 44 -2.46 -1.09 -8.73
N GLN A 45 -1.21 -0.77 -9.06
CA GLN A 45 -0.33 -1.67 -9.80
C GLN A 45 0.05 -2.90 -8.96
N GLY A 46 0.29 -2.72 -7.66
CA GLY A 46 0.61 -3.83 -6.73
C GLY A 46 -0.53 -4.85 -6.66
N VAL A 47 -1.79 -4.39 -6.57
CA VAL A 47 -2.98 -5.27 -6.56
C VAL A 47 -3.15 -5.96 -7.90
N ALA A 48 -3.07 -5.24 -9.03
CA ALA A 48 -3.19 -5.84 -10.36
C ALA A 48 -2.11 -6.92 -10.60
N ALA A 49 -0.86 -6.63 -10.25
CA ALA A 49 0.25 -7.57 -10.39
C ALA A 49 0.08 -8.81 -9.49
N ALA A 50 -0.36 -8.63 -8.24
CA ALA A 50 -0.61 -9.73 -7.31
C ALA A 50 -1.78 -10.60 -7.77
N ALA A 51 -2.87 -9.98 -8.23
CA ALA A 51 -4.04 -10.66 -8.76
C ALA A 51 -3.69 -11.52 -9.99
N ALA A 52 -2.92 -10.97 -10.93
CA ALA A 52 -2.43 -11.72 -12.10
C ALA A 52 -1.60 -12.94 -11.70
N MET A 53 -0.72 -12.81 -10.69
CA MET A 53 0.10 -13.94 -10.21
C MET A 53 -0.72 -15.04 -9.55
N VAL A 54 -1.81 -14.69 -8.90
CA VAL A 54 -2.68 -15.63 -8.18
C VAL A 54 -3.78 -16.19 -9.08
N GLY A 55 -3.96 -15.59 -10.28
CA GLY A 55 -4.98 -16.01 -11.23
C GLY A 55 -6.39 -15.54 -10.86
N THR A 56 -6.51 -14.36 -10.26
CA THR A 56 -7.80 -13.77 -9.86
C THR A 56 -8.08 -12.48 -10.64
N PRO A 57 -9.31 -12.18 -11.06
CA PRO A 57 -9.65 -10.90 -11.67
C PRO A 57 -9.44 -9.73 -10.73
N ALA A 58 -9.00 -8.58 -11.24
CA ALA A 58 -8.84 -7.36 -10.47
C ALA A 58 -9.52 -6.17 -11.13
N ILE A 59 -10.30 -5.42 -10.36
CA ILE A 59 -10.89 -4.14 -10.78
C ILE A 59 -10.24 -3.03 -9.95
N ILE A 60 -9.70 -2.04 -10.64
CA ILE A 60 -9.02 -0.92 -10.01
C ILE A 60 -9.79 0.37 -10.29
N VAL A 61 -10.33 0.97 -9.24
CA VAL A 61 -11.02 2.26 -9.30
C VAL A 61 -9.96 3.37 -9.30
N MET A 62 -9.85 4.10 -10.41
CA MET A 62 -8.84 5.14 -10.64
C MET A 62 -9.48 6.47 -11.02
N PRO A 63 -8.92 7.62 -10.58
CA PRO A 63 -9.40 8.90 -11.07
C PRO A 63 -9.21 9.01 -12.58
N SER A 64 -10.17 9.67 -13.26
CA SER A 64 -10.14 9.87 -14.71
C SER A 64 -8.96 10.72 -15.19
N ASP A 65 -8.39 11.54 -14.31
CA ASP A 65 -7.19 12.35 -14.55
C ASP A 65 -5.87 11.65 -14.13
N SER A 66 -5.90 10.34 -13.88
CA SER A 66 -4.70 9.57 -13.56
C SER A 66 -3.67 9.63 -14.69
N PRO A 67 -2.36 9.75 -14.38
CA PRO A 67 -1.32 9.69 -15.38
C PRO A 67 -1.41 8.41 -16.23
N LYS A 68 -1.32 8.59 -17.55
CA LYS A 68 -1.48 7.48 -18.52
C LYS A 68 -0.58 6.28 -18.21
N VAL A 69 0.67 6.53 -17.81
CA VAL A 69 1.63 5.49 -17.44
C VAL A 69 1.17 4.62 -16.27
N LYS A 70 0.43 5.20 -15.31
CA LYS A 70 -0.11 4.44 -14.16
C LYS A 70 -1.31 3.58 -14.57
N VAL A 71 -2.15 4.09 -15.46
CA VAL A 71 -3.28 3.35 -16.04
C VAL A 71 -2.77 2.18 -16.89
N GLU A 72 -1.81 2.45 -17.79
CA GLU A 72 -1.16 1.43 -18.63
C GLU A 72 -0.46 0.36 -17.77
N GLY A 73 0.14 0.74 -16.62
CA GLY A 73 0.73 -0.20 -15.69
C GLY A 73 -0.30 -1.19 -15.11
N VAL A 74 -1.49 -0.71 -14.74
CA VAL A 74 -2.58 -1.57 -14.24
C VAL A 74 -3.07 -2.50 -15.36
N ILE A 75 -3.34 -1.96 -16.56
CA ILE A 75 -3.79 -2.73 -17.73
C ILE A 75 -2.74 -3.76 -18.14
N GLY A 76 -1.45 -3.40 -18.11
CA GLY A 76 -0.33 -4.28 -18.45
C GLY A 76 -0.21 -5.49 -17.52
N PHE A 77 -0.71 -5.39 -16.29
CA PHE A 77 -0.86 -6.52 -15.36
C PHE A 77 -2.21 -7.26 -15.52
N GLY A 78 -3.05 -6.88 -16.47
CA GLY A 78 -4.35 -7.51 -16.71
C GLY A 78 -5.48 -7.02 -15.79
N GLY A 79 -5.29 -5.90 -15.09
CA GLY A 79 -6.35 -5.28 -14.28
C GLY A 79 -7.38 -4.54 -15.14
N GLU A 80 -8.65 -4.64 -14.78
CA GLU A 80 -9.73 -3.81 -15.31
C GLU A 80 -9.71 -2.45 -14.63
N VAL A 81 -9.75 -1.34 -15.37
CA VAL A 81 -9.77 0.01 -14.80
C VAL A 81 -11.19 0.57 -14.84
N ARG A 82 -11.69 0.98 -13.67
CA ARG A 82 -12.94 1.73 -13.52
C ARG A 82 -12.62 3.16 -13.19
N PHE A 83 -12.85 4.09 -14.11
CA PHE A 83 -12.62 5.52 -13.89
C PHE A 83 -13.71 6.17 -13.05
N TYR A 84 -13.34 7.18 -12.27
CA TYR A 84 -14.23 8.04 -11.51
C TYR A 84 -13.75 9.51 -11.53
N ASP A 85 -14.65 10.44 -11.30
CA ASP A 85 -14.34 11.86 -11.13
C ASP A 85 -14.05 12.13 -9.65
N ARG A 86 -12.78 12.45 -9.32
CA ARG A 86 -12.36 12.71 -7.92
C ARG A 86 -13.04 13.92 -7.26
N TRP A 87 -13.65 14.80 -8.03
CA TRP A 87 -14.27 16.00 -7.53
C TRP A 87 -15.74 15.80 -7.16
N THR A 88 -16.40 14.84 -7.79
CA THR A 88 -17.84 14.61 -7.68
C THR A 88 -18.22 13.23 -7.16
N GLU A 89 -17.29 12.26 -7.18
CA GLU A 89 -17.55 10.88 -6.81
C GLU A 89 -16.62 10.39 -5.68
N SER A 90 -17.07 9.42 -4.88
CA SER A 90 -16.28 8.76 -3.85
C SER A 90 -15.75 7.43 -4.35
N ARG A 91 -14.42 7.30 -4.45
CA ARG A 91 -13.75 6.04 -4.82
C ARG A 91 -14.07 4.91 -3.85
N GLU A 92 -14.22 5.25 -2.56
CA GLU A 92 -14.58 4.29 -1.52
C GLU A 92 -15.99 3.74 -1.75
N ALA A 93 -16.96 4.61 -2.07
CA ALA A 93 -18.32 4.20 -2.36
C ALA A 93 -18.41 3.36 -3.63
N ILE A 94 -17.68 3.73 -4.69
CA ILE A 94 -17.62 2.96 -5.94
C ILE A 94 -16.99 1.59 -5.70
N GLY A 95 -15.85 1.53 -4.99
CA GLY A 95 -15.19 0.27 -4.67
C GLY A 95 -16.08 -0.65 -3.84
N ALA A 96 -16.77 -0.11 -2.84
CA ALA A 96 -17.73 -0.87 -2.02
C ALA A 96 -18.93 -1.37 -2.84
N ALA A 97 -19.48 -0.57 -3.75
CA ALA A 97 -20.57 -0.96 -4.63
C ALA A 97 -20.18 -2.12 -5.56
N ILE A 98 -19.00 -2.04 -6.18
CA ILE A 98 -18.47 -3.12 -7.03
C ILE A 98 -18.24 -4.39 -6.20
N ALA A 99 -17.67 -4.26 -5.01
CA ALA A 99 -17.45 -5.38 -4.11
C ALA A 99 -18.77 -6.07 -3.72
N ALA A 100 -19.81 -5.30 -3.40
CA ALA A 100 -21.12 -5.82 -3.06
C ALA A 100 -21.82 -6.49 -4.26
N GLU A 101 -21.78 -5.86 -5.44
CA GLU A 101 -22.41 -6.37 -6.66
C GLU A 101 -21.80 -7.68 -7.15
N ARG A 102 -20.47 -7.76 -7.15
CA ARG A 102 -19.72 -8.93 -7.67
C ARG A 102 -19.34 -9.95 -6.59
N GLY A 103 -19.54 -9.63 -5.32
CA GLY A 103 -19.00 -10.41 -4.21
C GLY A 103 -17.48 -10.39 -4.13
N SER A 104 -16.83 -9.42 -4.78
CA SER A 104 -15.38 -9.30 -4.85
C SER A 104 -14.78 -8.82 -3.52
N ILE A 105 -13.53 -9.19 -3.27
CA ILE A 105 -12.84 -8.79 -2.03
C ILE A 105 -12.21 -7.41 -2.21
N LEU A 106 -12.56 -6.48 -1.33
CA LEU A 106 -11.90 -5.18 -1.26
C LEU A 106 -10.48 -5.34 -0.68
N VAL A 107 -9.49 -4.82 -1.39
CA VAL A 107 -8.07 -4.82 -0.97
C VAL A 107 -7.66 -3.38 -0.65
N PRO A 108 -7.64 -2.98 0.63
CA PRO A 108 -7.30 -1.61 1.00
C PRO A 108 -5.79 -1.34 0.87
N PRO A 109 -5.38 -0.06 0.74
CA PRO A 109 -3.96 0.31 0.58
C PRO A 109 -3.13 0.20 1.86
N PHE A 110 -3.78 0.10 3.01
CA PHE A 110 -3.26 -0.02 4.39
C PHE A 110 -4.44 -0.41 5.30
N ASP A 111 -4.30 -0.42 6.62
CA ASP A 111 -5.36 -0.75 7.60
C ASP A 111 -6.02 -2.14 7.36
N ASP A 112 -5.22 -3.11 6.95
CA ASP A 112 -5.62 -4.51 6.82
C ASP A 112 -4.50 -5.38 7.40
N PRO A 113 -4.78 -6.34 8.28
CA PRO A 113 -3.76 -7.16 8.91
C PRO A 113 -2.85 -7.89 7.92
N PHE A 114 -3.41 -8.45 6.86
CA PHE A 114 -2.64 -9.19 5.86
C PHE A 114 -1.80 -8.26 4.96
N ILE A 115 -2.29 -7.03 4.71
CA ILE A 115 -1.49 -6.00 4.05
C ILE A 115 -0.30 -5.63 4.93
N ILE A 116 -0.52 -5.35 6.21
CA ILE A 116 0.52 -4.99 7.17
C ILE A 116 1.56 -6.10 7.31
N GLU A 117 1.14 -7.36 7.47
CA GLU A 117 2.02 -8.53 7.49
C GLU A 117 2.91 -8.59 6.23
N GLY A 118 2.31 -8.44 5.05
CA GLY A 118 3.03 -8.45 3.79
C GLY A 118 4.07 -7.32 3.71
N GLN A 119 3.73 -6.11 4.17
CA GLN A 119 4.68 -4.99 4.22
C GLN A 119 5.83 -5.26 5.20
N GLY A 120 5.58 -5.98 6.30
CA GLY A 120 6.59 -6.38 7.27
C GLY A 120 7.71 -7.24 6.66
N THR A 121 7.45 -7.96 5.55
CA THR A 121 8.49 -8.73 4.85
C THR A 121 9.65 -7.86 4.35
N THR A 122 9.43 -6.55 4.19
CA THR A 122 10.51 -5.59 3.92
C THR A 122 11.57 -5.63 5.01
N ALA A 123 11.15 -5.55 6.27
CA ALA A 123 12.08 -5.59 7.41
C ALA A 123 12.70 -6.98 7.61
N LEU A 124 11.96 -8.07 7.37
CA LEU A 124 12.54 -9.42 7.41
C LEU A 124 13.69 -9.55 6.42
N GLU A 125 13.49 -9.15 5.17
CA GLU A 125 14.55 -9.18 4.16
C GLU A 125 15.71 -8.23 4.50
N MET A 126 15.45 -7.06 5.08
CA MET A 126 16.51 -6.16 5.52
C MET A 126 17.41 -6.83 6.56
N LEU A 127 16.82 -7.50 7.55
CA LEU A 127 17.56 -8.22 8.59
C LEU A 127 18.33 -9.42 8.02
N ASP A 128 17.75 -10.15 7.07
CA ASP A 128 18.39 -11.32 6.45
C ASP A 128 19.52 -10.92 5.48
N GLN A 129 19.44 -9.73 4.88
CA GLN A 129 20.42 -9.22 3.90
C GLN A 129 21.55 -8.40 4.54
N ALA A 130 21.42 -8.02 5.80
CA ALA A 130 22.44 -7.23 6.49
C ALA A 130 23.45 -8.14 7.19
N ASP A 131 24.73 -7.78 7.10
CA ASP A 131 25.82 -8.49 7.78
C ASP A 131 25.85 -8.24 9.30
N ALA A 132 25.15 -7.24 9.78
CA ALA A 132 25.09 -6.84 11.20
C ALA A 132 23.74 -6.19 11.55
N PRO A 133 23.35 -6.21 12.84
CA PRO A 133 22.17 -5.47 13.30
C PRO A 133 22.24 -3.97 12.98
N PHE A 134 21.09 -3.35 12.79
CA PHE A 134 21.00 -1.90 12.56
C PHE A 134 20.95 -1.13 13.88
N ASP A 135 21.66 -0.01 13.95
CA ASP A 135 21.46 0.96 15.03
C ASP A 135 20.14 1.71 14.85
N GLN A 136 19.83 2.07 13.61
CA GLN A 136 18.67 2.86 13.25
C GLN A 136 18.07 2.40 11.92
N LEU A 137 16.74 2.45 11.83
CA LEU A 137 15.97 2.28 10.61
C LEU A 137 15.11 3.52 10.37
N LEU A 138 15.23 4.12 9.19
CA LEU A 138 14.44 5.26 8.76
C LEU A 138 13.53 4.86 7.62
N CYS A 139 12.25 5.17 7.71
CA CYS A 139 11.28 4.87 6.66
C CYS A 139 10.22 5.96 6.53
N GLY A 140 9.86 6.30 5.30
CA GLY A 140 8.77 7.23 5.01
C GLY A 140 7.41 6.64 5.41
N ALA A 141 6.51 7.49 5.90
CA ALA A 141 5.13 7.11 6.17
C ALA A 141 4.12 7.96 5.39
N SER A 142 2.96 7.37 5.17
CA SER A 142 1.72 7.99 4.69
C SER A 142 0.59 7.26 5.44
N GLY A 143 -0.17 6.35 4.82
CA GLY A 143 -1.21 5.57 5.50
C GLY A 143 -0.75 4.59 6.59
N GLY A 144 0.53 4.54 6.94
CA GLY A 144 1.09 3.81 8.08
C GLY A 144 1.31 2.31 7.91
N GLY A 145 0.72 1.66 6.90
CA GLY A 145 0.76 0.19 6.78
C GLY A 145 2.17 -0.40 6.64
N LEU A 146 3.08 0.27 5.92
CA LEU A 146 4.49 -0.14 5.82
C LEU A 146 5.18 -0.05 7.19
N MET A 147 5.04 1.09 7.85
CA MET A 147 5.65 1.31 9.16
C MET A 147 5.11 0.37 10.23
N ALA A 148 3.80 0.07 10.22
CA ALA A 148 3.22 -0.91 11.12
C ALA A 148 3.86 -2.29 10.92
N GLY A 149 3.98 -2.76 9.67
CA GLY A 149 4.63 -4.03 9.36
C GLY A 149 6.11 -4.06 9.76
N ILE A 150 6.87 -3.01 9.45
CA ILE A 150 8.28 -2.87 9.85
C ILE A 150 8.42 -2.91 11.38
N ASN A 151 7.61 -2.12 12.11
CA ASN A 151 7.68 -2.06 13.56
C ASN A 151 7.38 -3.41 14.23
N LEU A 152 6.41 -4.16 13.74
CA LEU A 152 6.11 -5.50 14.25
C LEU A 152 7.33 -6.43 14.14
N VAL A 153 7.97 -6.45 12.97
CA VAL A 153 9.16 -7.27 12.75
C VAL A 153 10.34 -6.79 13.59
N MET A 154 10.60 -5.47 13.64
CA MET A 154 11.75 -4.93 14.37
C MET A 154 11.59 -5.11 15.88
N ALA A 155 10.38 -4.96 16.42
CA ALA A 155 10.11 -5.20 17.83
C ALA A 155 10.42 -6.64 18.27
N GLU A 156 10.14 -7.62 17.39
CA GLU A 156 10.37 -9.04 17.67
C GLU A 156 11.81 -9.47 17.35
N ARG A 157 12.35 -9.06 16.20
CA ARG A 157 13.59 -9.62 15.64
C ARG A 157 14.83 -8.76 15.89
N SER A 158 14.66 -7.47 16.17
CA SER A 158 15.75 -6.52 16.41
C SER A 158 15.34 -5.38 17.35
N PRO A 159 14.95 -5.69 18.60
CA PRO A 159 14.38 -4.70 19.53
C PRO A 159 15.36 -3.59 19.95
N ALA A 160 16.65 -3.76 19.71
CA ALA A 160 17.65 -2.72 19.95
C ALA A 160 17.70 -1.67 18.84
N THR A 161 17.18 -1.96 17.64
CA THR A 161 17.15 -1.02 16.53
C THR A 161 16.11 0.08 16.78
N LYS A 162 16.55 1.33 16.70
CA LYS A 162 15.63 2.48 16.80
C LYS A 162 14.96 2.71 15.46
N VAL A 163 13.63 2.66 15.40
CA VAL A 163 12.85 2.87 14.19
C VAL A 163 12.28 4.28 14.17
N PHE A 164 12.53 5.00 13.07
CA PHE A 164 12.08 6.38 12.88
C PHE A 164 11.18 6.50 11.66
N VAL A 165 10.06 7.20 11.85
CA VAL A 165 9.20 7.67 10.76
C VAL A 165 9.79 8.96 10.19
N VAL A 166 9.81 9.05 8.86
CA VAL A 166 10.28 10.25 8.15
C VAL A 166 9.12 10.82 7.35
N GLU A 167 8.75 12.05 7.65
CA GLU A 167 7.66 12.77 6.97
C GLU A 167 8.14 14.16 6.55
N PRO A 168 7.61 14.74 5.46
CA PRO A 168 7.80 16.16 5.15
C PRO A 168 7.16 17.03 6.24
N GLU A 169 7.78 18.16 6.56
CA GLU A 169 7.34 19.07 7.61
C GLU A 169 5.85 19.49 7.49
N ALA A 170 5.35 19.67 6.26
CA ALA A 170 3.95 20.03 6.01
C ALA A 170 2.98 18.83 6.08
N PHE A 171 3.48 17.61 6.27
CA PHE A 171 2.72 16.34 6.28
C PHE A 171 3.18 15.45 7.43
N ASP A 172 3.25 16.02 8.62
CA ASP A 172 3.73 15.42 9.87
C ASP A 172 2.60 14.74 10.68
N ASP A 173 1.59 14.25 9.97
CA ASP A 173 0.37 13.70 10.60
C ASP A 173 0.64 12.44 11.43
N THR A 174 1.64 11.64 11.11
CA THR A 174 2.06 10.52 11.96
C THR A 174 2.68 11.03 13.27
N ALA A 175 3.58 12.00 13.21
CA ALA A 175 4.19 12.58 14.41
C ALA A 175 3.14 13.22 15.32
N ARG A 176 2.19 13.99 14.75
CA ARG A 176 1.08 14.60 15.50
C ARG A 176 0.12 13.56 16.08
N SER A 177 -0.17 12.50 15.31
CA SER A 177 -1.03 11.39 15.78
C SER A 177 -0.41 10.67 16.97
N LEU A 178 0.90 10.39 16.94
CA LEU A 178 1.62 9.77 18.05
C LEU A 178 1.61 10.66 19.28
N ALA A 179 1.82 11.97 19.13
CA ALA A 179 1.79 12.92 20.22
C ALA A 179 0.38 13.09 20.84
N ALA A 180 -0.67 13.04 20.02
CA ALA A 180 -2.06 13.17 20.45
C ALA A 180 -2.66 11.87 21.01
N GLY A 181 -2.09 10.71 20.69
CA GLY A 181 -2.67 9.40 21.03
C GLY A 181 -3.91 9.04 20.21
N GLU A 182 -4.20 9.81 19.14
CA GLU A 182 -5.31 9.58 18.23
C GLU A 182 -4.92 9.95 16.80
N ARG A 183 -5.68 9.47 15.82
CA ARG A 183 -5.41 9.77 14.40
C ARG A 183 -5.68 11.25 14.08
N VAL A 184 -4.65 11.95 13.65
CA VAL A 184 -4.70 13.34 13.17
C VAL A 184 -4.40 13.35 11.68
N GLY A 185 -5.24 14.01 10.87
CA GLY A 185 -5.00 14.17 9.44
C GLY A 185 -4.26 15.46 9.11
N HIS A 186 -3.72 15.55 7.90
CA HIS A 186 -3.17 16.79 7.35
C HIS A 186 -4.24 17.61 6.62
N PRO A 187 -4.05 18.92 6.45
CA PRO A 187 -4.98 19.77 5.70
C PRO A 187 -5.11 19.31 4.25
N LYS A 188 -6.33 19.19 3.74
CA LYS A 188 -6.57 18.86 2.34
C LYS A 188 -6.02 19.94 1.41
N GLY A 189 -5.41 19.51 0.29
CA GLY A 189 -4.95 20.42 -0.76
C GLY A 189 -3.58 21.05 -0.51
N ALA A 190 -2.84 20.64 0.51
CA ALA A 190 -1.45 21.06 0.65
C ALA A 190 -0.60 20.50 -0.52
N PRO A 191 0.25 21.33 -1.16
CA PRO A 191 1.10 20.85 -2.26
C PRO A 191 2.22 19.95 -1.72
N SER A 192 2.48 18.81 -2.38
CA SER A 192 3.61 17.96 -2.10
C SER A 192 4.22 17.43 -3.40
N ILE A 193 5.55 17.25 -3.42
CA ILE A 193 6.22 16.50 -4.49
C ILE A 193 6.02 14.98 -4.33
N CYS A 194 5.56 14.55 -3.15
CA CYS A 194 5.25 13.17 -2.84
C CYS A 194 3.78 12.89 -3.15
N ASP A 195 3.47 12.41 -4.34
CA ASP A 195 2.09 12.17 -4.80
C ASP A 195 1.29 11.18 -3.92
N ALA A 196 1.96 10.41 -3.08
CA ALA A 196 1.33 9.51 -2.10
C ALA A 196 0.81 10.22 -0.84
N LEU A 197 1.10 11.51 -0.66
CA LEU A 197 0.70 12.32 0.50
C LEU A 197 -0.43 13.32 0.18
N MET A 198 -0.93 13.33 -1.05
CA MET A 198 -2.00 14.24 -1.49
C MET A 198 -3.39 13.60 -1.40
#